data_2f3754744dae71883dcde5fd9eb2c315
#
_entry.id   2f3754744dae71883dcde5fd9eb2c315
#
_cell.length_a   1.000
_cell.length_b   1.000
_cell.length_c   1.000
_cell.angle_alpha   90.00
_cell.angle_beta   90.00
_cell.angle_gamma   90.00
#
_symmetry.space_group_name_H-M   'P 1'
#
loop_
_entity.id
_entity.type
_entity.pdbx_description
1 polymer ?
#
loop_
_entity_poly.entity_id
_entity_poly.type
_entity_poly.pdbx_seq_one_letter_code
_entity_poly.pdbx_strand_id
1 'polypeptide(L)'
;MQYQISYYSPNGHAETLVNAFCQLLPIDTYVSNLEEEEQPIGNIQLVGFDFAGTNLNAIPLKVMEYLDMLEGKTVFLFATVPFQPNDTVERHIHNNVLAFLPRDCDFRGLFLCGAQPSDVLIRDLNAIISHNPENTRAKHWLERCERATGHPDRIDIQNACSVLKNVLELGEV
;
A
#
# COMPACT_ATOMS: atom_id res chain seq x y z
N MET A 1 3.30 18.63 15.88
CA MET A 1 2.51 17.58 15.19
C MET A 1 3.23 16.28 15.41
N GLN A 2 2.51 15.22 15.74
CA GLN A 2 3.14 13.90 15.97
C GLN A 2 2.77 12.97 14.81
N TYR A 3 3.79 12.49 14.11
CA TYR A 3 3.65 11.55 13.00
C TYR A 3 3.76 10.12 13.50
N GLN A 4 2.98 9.24 12.90
CA GLN A 4 3.08 7.81 13.10
C GLN A 4 2.98 7.10 11.75
N ILE A 5 3.87 6.15 11.51
CA ILE A 5 3.81 5.21 10.39
C ILE A 5 3.47 3.85 10.95
N SER A 6 2.33 3.31 10.56
CA SER A 6 1.89 1.96 10.94
C SER A 6 1.74 1.12 9.68
N TYR A 7 2.35 -0.05 9.64
CA TYR A 7 2.37 -0.83 8.41
C TYR A 7 2.23 -2.34 8.65
N TYR A 8 1.66 -3.02 7.67
CA TYR A 8 1.61 -4.47 7.57
C TYR A 8 2.20 -4.89 6.23
N SER A 9 3.43 -5.40 6.25
CA SER A 9 4.21 -5.66 5.03
C SER A 9 4.94 -7.01 5.11
N PRO A 10 4.19 -8.14 5.06
CA PRO A 10 4.76 -9.47 5.17
C PRO A 10 5.75 -9.79 4.03
N ASN A 11 5.64 -9.12 2.89
CA ASN A 11 6.54 -9.27 1.76
C ASN A 11 7.66 -8.19 1.72
N GLY A 12 7.64 -7.22 2.63
CA GLY A 12 8.65 -6.17 2.73
C GLY A 12 8.53 -5.03 1.71
N HIS A 13 7.50 -5.01 0.86
CA HIS A 13 7.37 -4.01 -0.21
C HIS A 13 6.92 -2.65 0.32
N ALA A 14 5.84 -2.60 1.10
CA ALA A 14 5.42 -1.36 1.75
C ALA A 14 6.47 -0.88 2.77
N GLU A 15 7.18 -1.78 3.45
CA GLU A 15 8.29 -1.44 4.34
C GLU A 15 9.40 -0.67 3.63
N THR A 16 9.67 -0.94 2.37
CA THR A 16 10.62 -0.17 1.55
C THR A 16 10.20 1.31 1.46
N LEU A 17 8.91 1.59 1.33
CA LEU A 17 8.36 2.95 1.34
C LEU A 17 8.43 3.57 2.74
N VAL A 18 8.18 2.81 3.80
CA VAL A 18 8.33 3.26 5.20
C VAL A 18 9.74 3.79 5.43
N ASN A 19 10.76 3.05 5.01
CA ASN A 19 12.15 3.45 5.16
C ASN A 19 12.46 4.78 4.45
N ALA A 20 11.87 5.02 3.29
CA ALA A 20 12.02 6.28 2.57
C ALA A 20 11.27 7.43 3.27
N PHE A 21 10.08 7.20 3.78
CA PHE A 21 9.28 8.20 4.50
C PHE A 21 9.92 8.62 5.82
N CYS A 22 10.58 7.70 6.52
CA CYS A 22 11.35 8.01 7.73
C CYS A 22 12.48 9.02 7.49
N GLN A 23 12.99 9.13 6.26
CA GLN A 23 14.01 10.12 5.91
C GLN A 23 13.43 11.52 5.63
N LEU A 24 12.13 11.61 5.41
CA LEU A 24 11.43 12.87 5.12
C LEU A 24 10.73 13.45 6.34
N LEU A 25 10.34 12.61 7.26
CA LEU A 25 9.55 12.97 8.43
C LEU A 25 10.47 13.34 9.62
N PRO A 26 9.93 14.03 10.64
CA PRO A 26 10.69 14.31 11.85
C PRO A 26 11.26 13.06 12.51
N ILE A 27 12.42 13.21 13.16
CA ILE A 27 13.16 12.09 13.78
C ILE A 27 12.39 11.42 14.91
N ASP A 28 11.42 12.09 15.50
CA ASP A 28 10.53 11.59 16.54
C ASP A 28 9.25 10.91 15.97
N THR A 29 9.21 10.66 14.66
CA THR A 29 8.14 9.88 14.04
C THR A 29 8.11 8.47 14.62
N TYR A 30 6.96 8.08 15.15
CA TYR A 30 6.77 6.72 15.66
C TYR A 30 6.51 5.75 14.52
N VAL A 31 7.20 4.61 14.51
CA VAL A 31 7.04 3.57 13.48
C VAL A 31 6.65 2.26 14.14
N SER A 32 5.56 1.65 13.68
CA SER A 32 5.04 0.40 14.21
C SER A 32 4.67 -0.61 13.11
N ASN A 33 4.89 -1.88 13.41
CA ASN A 33 4.45 -2.99 12.59
C ASN A 33 3.13 -3.54 13.14
N LEU A 34 2.08 -3.55 12.31
CA LEU A 34 0.74 -4.02 12.69
C LEU A 34 0.64 -5.55 12.87
N GLU A 35 1.74 -6.29 12.76
CA GLU A 35 1.77 -7.67 13.25
C GLU A 35 1.54 -7.75 14.75
N GLU A 36 1.94 -6.71 15.48
CA GLU A 36 1.65 -6.51 16.90
C GLU A 36 0.40 -5.64 17.07
N GLU A 37 -0.19 -5.66 18.27
CA GLU A 37 -1.29 -4.76 18.63
C GLU A 37 -0.75 -3.35 18.82
N GLU A 38 -1.23 -2.41 18.01
CA GLU A 38 -0.78 -1.02 18.02
C GLU A 38 -1.96 -0.06 18.17
N GLN A 39 -1.69 1.08 18.81
CA GLN A 39 -2.65 2.16 18.97
C GLN A 39 -2.24 3.39 18.15
N PRO A 40 -3.21 4.11 17.57
CA PRO A 40 -2.93 5.33 16.80
C PRO A 40 -2.68 6.53 17.75
N ILE A 41 -1.45 6.67 18.22
CA ILE A 41 -1.06 7.75 19.13
C ILE A 41 -0.77 9.07 18.41
N GLY A 42 -0.22 9.04 17.20
CA GLY A 42 0.07 10.24 16.40
C GLY A 42 -1.18 10.92 15.86
N ASN A 43 -1.10 12.24 15.62
CA ASN A 43 -2.19 13.00 14.99
C ASN A 43 -2.24 12.80 13.48
N ILE A 44 -1.08 12.57 12.87
CA ILE A 44 -0.90 12.29 11.45
C ILE A 44 -0.47 10.84 11.31
N GLN A 45 -1.30 10.06 10.64
CA GLN A 45 -1.15 8.63 10.46
C GLN A 45 -0.82 8.31 9.00
N LEU A 46 0.32 7.67 8.79
CA LEU A 46 0.67 7.04 7.52
C LEU A 46 0.45 5.53 7.70
N VAL A 47 -0.45 4.95 6.91
CA VAL A 47 -0.75 3.52 7.02
C VAL A 47 -0.39 2.81 5.73
N GLY A 48 0.48 1.81 5.83
CA GLY A 48 1.02 1.06 4.70
C GLY A 48 0.71 -0.41 4.72
N PHE A 49 0.48 -1.02 3.54
CA PHE A 49 0.27 -2.45 3.45
C PHE A 49 0.54 -3.04 2.06
N ASP A 50 0.78 -4.34 2.02
CA ASP A 50 0.96 -5.11 0.79
C ASP A 50 -0.30 -5.93 0.48
N PHE A 51 -0.73 -5.91 -0.79
CA PHE A 51 -1.65 -6.92 -1.32
C PHE A 51 -0.88 -8.18 -1.71
N ALA A 52 -1.36 -9.34 -1.28
CA ALA A 52 -0.70 -10.61 -1.56
C ALA A 52 -0.98 -11.15 -2.97
N GLY A 53 -2.12 -10.78 -3.57
CA GLY A 53 -2.59 -11.30 -4.84
C GLY A 53 -3.38 -10.30 -5.66
N THR A 54 -4.14 -10.81 -6.62
CA THR A 54 -4.94 -10.01 -7.55
C THR A 54 -6.33 -9.65 -7.03
N ASN A 55 -6.71 -10.11 -5.83
CA ASN A 55 -7.97 -9.76 -5.20
C ASN A 55 -7.85 -8.41 -4.47
N LEU A 56 -8.34 -7.36 -5.09
CA LEU A 56 -8.29 -5.98 -4.58
C LEU A 56 -9.22 -5.73 -3.39
N ASN A 57 -10.09 -6.67 -3.05
CA ASN A 57 -10.95 -6.60 -1.86
C ASN A 57 -10.27 -7.23 -0.62
N ALA A 58 -9.15 -7.92 -0.81
CA ALA A 58 -8.42 -8.59 0.25
C ALA A 58 -7.45 -7.64 0.99
N ILE A 59 -8.01 -6.58 1.59
CA ILE A 59 -7.26 -5.73 2.51
C ILE A 59 -6.95 -6.55 3.77
N PRO A 60 -5.70 -6.57 4.28
CA PRO A 60 -5.36 -7.33 5.47
C PRO A 60 -6.22 -6.95 6.68
N LEU A 61 -6.72 -7.94 7.43
CA LEU A 61 -7.61 -7.71 8.56
C LEU A 61 -7.02 -6.74 9.58
N LYS A 62 -5.75 -6.90 9.93
CA LYS A 62 -5.05 -6.00 10.87
C LYS A 62 -5.02 -4.54 10.39
N VAL A 63 -4.96 -4.32 9.09
CA VAL A 63 -5.04 -2.97 8.50
C VAL A 63 -6.46 -2.43 8.64
N MET A 64 -7.48 -3.23 8.30
CA MET A 64 -8.89 -2.81 8.45
C MET A 64 -9.22 -2.44 9.90
N GLU A 65 -8.82 -3.26 10.86
CA GLU A 65 -9.01 -3.00 12.29
C GLU A 65 -8.30 -1.72 12.75
N TYR A 66 -7.08 -1.47 12.25
CA TYR A 66 -6.34 -0.25 12.56
C TYR A 66 -6.97 1.00 11.94
N LEU A 67 -7.43 0.91 10.69
CA LEU A 67 -8.10 2.04 10.02
C LEU A 67 -9.37 2.49 10.74
N ASP A 68 -10.13 1.56 11.31
CA ASP A 68 -11.35 1.86 12.08
C ASP A 68 -11.08 2.66 13.38
N MET A 69 -9.85 2.63 13.88
CA MET A 69 -9.42 3.37 15.08
C MET A 69 -8.97 4.82 14.82
N LEU A 70 -8.97 5.29 13.57
CA LEU A 70 -8.36 6.57 13.17
C LEU A 70 -9.32 7.78 13.29
N GLU A 71 -10.24 7.75 14.24
CA GLU A 71 -11.17 8.85 14.50
C GLU A 71 -10.43 10.17 14.76
N GLY A 72 -10.82 11.24 14.05
CA GLY A 72 -10.23 12.58 14.17
C GLY A 72 -8.78 12.71 13.74
N LYS A 73 -8.20 11.71 13.08
CA LYS A 73 -6.80 11.75 12.60
C LYS A 73 -6.70 12.26 11.17
N THR A 74 -5.55 12.83 10.83
CA THR A 74 -5.15 13.05 9.43
C THR A 74 -4.50 11.78 8.92
N VAL A 75 -4.97 11.24 7.79
CA VAL A 75 -4.59 9.91 7.31
C VAL A 75 -4.09 9.97 5.87
N PHE A 76 -2.91 9.40 5.65
CA PHE A 76 -2.37 9.11 4.34
C PHE A 76 -2.12 7.60 4.23
N LEU A 77 -2.57 6.99 3.13
CA LEU A 77 -2.40 5.57 2.88
C LEU A 77 -1.39 5.32 1.77
N PHE A 78 -0.65 4.23 1.89
CA PHE A 78 0.20 3.75 0.81
C PHE A 78 0.13 2.21 0.75
N ALA A 79 0.07 1.69 -0.46
CA ALA A 79 -0.05 0.26 -0.65
C ALA A 79 0.73 -0.23 -1.87
N THR A 80 1.04 -1.51 -1.90
CA THR A 80 1.64 -2.18 -3.03
C THR A 80 0.75 -3.29 -3.55
N VAL A 81 0.76 -3.51 -4.86
CA VAL A 81 0.05 -4.61 -5.51
C VAL A 81 1.05 -5.45 -6.32
N PRO A 82 0.88 -6.79 -6.42
CA PRO A 82 1.85 -7.66 -7.10
C PRO A 82 1.69 -7.67 -8.62
N PHE A 83 1.32 -6.52 -9.21
CA PHE A 83 1.16 -6.30 -10.63
C PHE A 83 1.28 -4.81 -10.93
N GLN A 84 1.40 -4.45 -12.22
CA GLN A 84 1.41 -3.05 -12.61
C GLN A 84 0.00 -2.44 -12.44
N PRO A 85 -0.19 -1.47 -11.53
CA PRO A 85 -1.49 -0.83 -11.31
C PRO A 85 -1.85 0.14 -12.43
N ASN A 86 -3.13 0.48 -12.50
CA ASN A 86 -3.68 1.53 -13.35
C ASN A 86 -4.72 2.34 -12.57
N ASP A 87 -5.24 3.41 -13.16
CA ASP A 87 -6.21 4.32 -12.52
C ASP A 87 -7.48 3.61 -12.04
N THR A 88 -7.92 2.56 -12.74
CA THR A 88 -9.10 1.78 -12.35
C THR A 88 -8.83 0.99 -11.06
N VAL A 89 -7.66 0.38 -10.95
CA VAL A 89 -7.21 -0.33 -9.75
C VAL A 89 -7.08 0.63 -8.58
N GLU A 90 -6.41 1.75 -8.79
CA GLU A 90 -6.21 2.77 -7.77
C GLU A 90 -7.56 3.28 -7.22
N ARG A 91 -8.49 3.62 -8.10
CA ARG A 91 -9.83 4.07 -7.72
C ARG A 91 -10.61 3.01 -6.95
N HIS A 92 -10.50 1.75 -7.36
CA HIS A 92 -11.16 0.64 -6.67
C HIS A 92 -10.63 0.47 -5.24
N ILE A 93 -9.31 0.46 -5.06
CA ILE A 93 -8.68 0.34 -3.74
C ILE A 93 -9.00 1.58 -2.89
N HIS A 94 -8.92 2.77 -3.45
CA HIS A 94 -9.28 4.02 -2.77
C HIS A 94 -10.71 3.95 -2.20
N ASN A 95 -11.68 3.52 -2.98
CA ASN A 95 -13.07 3.40 -2.53
C ASN A 95 -13.24 2.33 -1.44
N ASN A 96 -12.51 1.22 -1.55
CA ASN A 96 -12.56 0.15 -0.56
C ASN A 96 -11.97 0.59 0.79
N VAL A 97 -10.83 1.29 0.79
CA VAL A 97 -10.22 1.74 2.06
C VAL A 97 -11.06 2.82 2.75
N LEU A 98 -11.73 3.68 1.99
CA LEU A 98 -12.65 4.69 2.56
C LEU A 98 -13.79 4.07 3.38
N ALA A 99 -14.21 2.85 3.04
CA ALA A 99 -15.27 2.16 3.77
C ALA A 99 -14.86 1.78 5.21
N PHE A 100 -13.56 1.71 5.50
CA PHE A 100 -13.02 1.36 6.82
C PHE A 100 -12.57 2.58 7.63
N LEU A 101 -12.51 3.76 7.02
CA LEU A 101 -12.11 4.97 7.73
C LEU A 101 -13.30 5.61 8.45
N PRO A 102 -13.12 6.11 9.70
CA PRO A 102 -14.12 6.92 10.38
C PRO A 102 -14.50 8.17 9.56
N ARG A 103 -15.74 8.61 9.69
CA ARG A 103 -16.26 9.75 8.91
C ARG A 103 -15.59 11.09 9.18
N ASP A 104 -15.05 11.24 10.37
CA ASP A 104 -14.38 12.46 10.84
C ASP A 104 -12.87 12.43 10.65
N CYS A 105 -12.34 11.38 10.04
CA CYS A 105 -10.93 11.35 9.67
C CYS A 105 -10.66 12.27 8.47
N ASP A 106 -9.53 13.01 8.52
CA ASP A 106 -9.06 13.84 7.41
C ASP A 106 -8.21 13.01 6.46
N PHE A 107 -8.87 12.35 5.51
CA PHE A 107 -8.20 11.48 4.54
C PHE A 107 -7.52 12.30 3.43
N ARG A 108 -6.20 12.20 3.35
CA ARG A 108 -5.35 12.98 2.45
C ARG A 108 -5.01 12.28 1.13
N GLY A 109 -5.26 10.99 1.03
CA GLY A 109 -5.09 10.24 -0.21
C GLY A 109 -4.42 8.89 -0.04
N LEU A 110 -4.28 8.21 -1.18
CA LEU A 110 -3.64 6.90 -1.31
C LEU A 110 -2.54 6.97 -2.37
N PHE A 111 -1.34 6.49 -2.02
CA PHE A 111 -0.31 6.15 -3.00
C PHE A 111 -0.31 4.65 -3.27
N LEU A 112 -0.27 4.27 -4.53
CA LEU A 112 -0.24 2.87 -4.97
C LEU A 112 0.88 2.66 -5.98
N CYS A 113 1.67 1.61 -5.80
CA CYS A 113 2.64 1.16 -6.79
C CYS A 113 2.65 -0.36 -6.96
N GLY A 114 3.24 -0.83 -8.05
CA GLY A 114 3.53 -2.23 -8.27
C GLY A 114 4.61 -2.75 -7.32
N ALA A 115 4.59 -4.05 -7.08
CA ALA A 115 5.62 -4.76 -6.32
C ALA A 115 5.93 -6.10 -6.96
N GLN A 116 7.12 -6.63 -6.67
CA GLN A 116 7.55 -7.95 -7.12
C GLN A 116 6.48 -9.00 -6.77
N PRO A 117 5.86 -9.68 -7.75
CA PRO A 117 4.93 -10.76 -7.47
C PRO A 117 5.63 -11.95 -6.81
N SER A 118 4.94 -12.66 -5.94
CA SER A 118 5.48 -13.87 -5.33
C SER A 118 5.60 -15.01 -6.36
N ASP A 119 6.56 -15.91 -6.15
CA ASP A 119 6.72 -17.09 -6.98
C ASP A 119 5.46 -17.98 -6.98
N VAL A 120 4.72 -17.99 -5.85
CA VAL A 120 3.46 -18.71 -5.72
C VAL A 120 2.41 -18.14 -6.67
N LEU A 121 2.23 -16.81 -6.69
CA LEU A 121 1.27 -16.17 -7.59
C LEU A 121 1.59 -16.44 -9.07
N ILE A 122 2.86 -16.31 -9.44
CA ILE A 122 3.31 -16.59 -10.83
C ILE A 122 3.07 -18.05 -11.19
N ARG A 123 3.42 -18.99 -10.30
CA ARG A 123 3.20 -20.42 -10.49
C ARG A 123 1.70 -20.75 -10.66
N ASP A 124 0.85 -20.17 -9.84
CA ASP A 124 -0.58 -20.41 -9.86
C ASP A 124 -1.23 -19.89 -11.16
N LEU A 125 -0.82 -18.70 -11.63
CA LEU A 125 -1.26 -18.18 -12.93
C LEU A 125 -0.79 -19.05 -14.09
N ASN A 126 0.45 -19.53 -14.08
CA ASN A 126 0.97 -20.44 -15.08
C ASN A 126 0.23 -21.79 -15.07
N ALA A 127 -0.13 -22.31 -13.90
CA ALA A 127 -0.93 -23.53 -13.78
C ALA A 127 -2.32 -23.36 -14.40
N ILE A 128 -3.00 -22.25 -14.16
CA ILE A 128 -4.30 -21.94 -14.77
C ILE A 128 -4.16 -21.89 -16.30
N ILE A 129 -3.15 -21.24 -16.84
CA ILE A 129 -2.90 -21.13 -18.29
C ILE A 129 -2.60 -22.51 -18.88
N SER A 130 -1.83 -23.34 -18.19
CA SER A 130 -1.51 -24.70 -18.63
C SER A 130 -2.74 -25.60 -18.74
N HIS A 131 -3.70 -25.47 -17.81
CA HIS A 131 -4.96 -26.21 -17.83
C HIS A 131 -5.97 -25.67 -18.86
N ASN A 132 -5.95 -24.35 -19.10
CA ASN A 132 -6.80 -23.70 -20.09
C ASN A 132 -6.01 -22.63 -20.84
N PRO A 133 -5.34 -23.01 -21.96
CA PRO A 133 -4.54 -22.08 -22.76
C PRO A 133 -5.34 -20.92 -23.40
N GLU A 134 -6.66 -21.04 -23.46
CA GLU A 134 -7.57 -20.00 -23.96
C GLU A 134 -8.01 -18.99 -22.88
N ASN A 135 -7.56 -19.17 -21.63
CA ASN A 135 -7.87 -18.24 -20.54
C ASN A 135 -7.12 -16.92 -20.72
N THR A 136 -7.72 -15.98 -21.47
CA THR A 136 -7.15 -14.65 -21.73
C THR A 136 -7.00 -13.81 -20.47
N ARG A 137 -7.88 -14.01 -19.47
CA ARG A 137 -7.83 -13.28 -18.19
C ARG A 137 -6.59 -13.68 -17.39
N ALA A 138 -6.27 -14.95 -17.30
CA ALA A 138 -5.06 -15.41 -16.60
C ALA A 138 -3.79 -14.94 -17.30
N LYS A 139 -3.75 -14.97 -18.64
CA LYS A 139 -2.63 -14.44 -19.43
C LYS A 139 -2.42 -12.94 -19.19
N HIS A 140 -3.50 -12.17 -19.18
CA HIS A 140 -3.45 -10.72 -18.90
C HIS A 140 -2.92 -10.43 -17.49
N TRP A 141 -3.36 -11.20 -16.48
CA TRP A 141 -2.83 -11.05 -15.12
C TRP A 141 -1.36 -11.41 -15.03
N LEU A 142 -0.93 -12.50 -15.68
CA LEU A 142 0.48 -12.89 -15.72
C LEU A 142 1.35 -11.78 -16.31
N GLU A 143 0.96 -11.22 -17.45
CA GLU A 143 1.67 -10.11 -18.09
C GLU A 143 1.79 -8.88 -17.17
N ARG A 144 0.72 -8.51 -16.47
CA ARG A 144 0.74 -7.39 -15.52
C ARG A 144 1.63 -7.68 -14.30
N CYS A 145 1.64 -8.92 -13.81
CA CYS A 145 2.55 -9.33 -12.75
C CYS A 145 4.01 -9.28 -13.19
N GLU A 146 4.32 -9.74 -14.39
CA GLU A 146 5.68 -9.69 -14.95
C GLU A 146 6.20 -8.25 -15.10
N ARG A 147 5.34 -7.30 -15.44
CA ARG A 147 5.68 -5.88 -15.50
C ARG A 147 6.00 -5.26 -14.14
N ALA A 148 5.55 -5.86 -13.05
CA ALA A 148 5.86 -5.41 -11.69
C ALA A 148 7.16 -6.03 -11.12
N THR A 149 7.86 -6.86 -11.90
CA THR A 149 9.15 -7.43 -11.49
C THR A 149 10.15 -6.32 -11.20
N GLY A 150 10.81 -6.39 -10.04
CA GLY A 150 11.77 -5.39 -9.59
C GLY A 150 11.17 -4.15 -8.94
N HIS A 151 9.84 -4.09 -8.77
CA HIS A 151 9.16 -3.00 -8.07
C HIS A 151 8.87 -3.35 -6.60
N PRO A 152 8.75 -2.36 -5.67
CA PRO A 152 8.95 -0.92 -5.94
C PRO A 152 10.40 -0.62 -6.31
N ASP A 153 10.61 0.17 -7.34
CA ASP A 153 11.92 0.63 -7.75
C ASP A 153 12.22 2.05 -7.23
N ARG A 154 13.37 2.60 -7.64
CA ARG A 154 13.77 3.95 -7.24
C ARG A 154 12.76 5.02 -7.69
N ILE A 155 12.13 4.84 -8.84
CA ILE A 155 11.14 5.81 -9.38
C ILE A 155 9.86 5.75 -8.54
N ASP A 156 9.39 4.56 -8.17
CA ASP A 156 8.25 4.39 -7.29
C ASP A 156 8.48 5.09 -5.93
N ILE A 157 9.66 4.90 -5.35
CA ILE A 157 10.05 5.51 -4.09
C ILE A 157 10.06 7.04 -4.21
N GLN A 158 10.64 7.60 -5.28
CA GLN A 158 10.66 9.04 -5.53
C GLN A 158 9.26 9.60 -5.71
N ASN A 159 8.40 8.91 -6.44
CA ASN A 159 7.00 9.29 -6.62
C ASN A 159 6.22 9.26 -5.29
N ALA A 160 6.40 8.22 -4.49
CA ALA A 160 5.78 8.11 -3.17
C ALA A 160 6.19 9.27 -2.25
N CYS A 161 7.48 9.58 -2.21
CA CYS A 161 8.01 10.71 -1.45
C CYS A 161 7.47 12.05 -1.92
N SER A 162 7.33 12.25 -3.23
CA SER A 162 6.78 13.46 -3.81
C SER A 162 5.30 13.63 -3.48
N VAL A 163 4.52 12.56 -3.57
CA VAL A 163 3.11 12.57 -3.19
C VAL A 163 2.96 12.88 -1.70
N LEU A 164 3.74 12.22 -0.84
CA LEU A 164 3.70 12.45 0.60
C LEU A 164 3.99 13.93 0.95
N LYS A 165 5.05 14.51 0.37
CA LYS A 165 5.39 15.92 0.56
C LYS A 165 4.22 16.84 0.20
N ASN A 166 3.58 16.58 -0.93
CA ASN A 166 2.48 17.41 -1.41
C ASN A 166 1.23 17.30 -0.52
N VAL A 167 0.85 16.08 -0.12
CA VAL A 167 -0.40 15.87 0.65
C VAL A 167 -0.28 16.31 2.11
N LEU A 168 0.91 16.27 2.68
CA LEU A 168 1.18 16.72 4.04
C LEU A 168 1.78 18.15 4.10
N GLU A 169 1.91 18.83 2.96
CA GLU A 169 2.48 20.18 2.87
C GLU A 169 3.85 20.30 3.54
N LEU A 170 4.66 19.23 3.43
CA LEU A 170 6.01 19.23 3.97
C LEU A 170 6.87 20.17 3.12
N GLY A 171 7.44 21.20 3.76
CA GLY A 171 8.32 22.15 3.09
C GLY A 171 9.52 21.48 2.42
N GLU A 172 10.11 22.15 1.43
CA GLU A 172 11.38 21.70 0.85
C GLU A 172 12.47 21.76 1.96
N VAL A 173 13.14 20.63 2.16
CA VAL A 173 14.30 20.51 3.06
C VAL A 173 15.55 20.81 2.28
#